data_39864e45db5013b7aeeae0febd2d9ac1
#
_entry.id   39864e45db5013b7aeeae0febd2d9ac1
#
_cell.length_a   1.000
_cell.length_b   1.000
_cell.length_c   1.000
_cell.angle_alpha   90.00
_cell.angle_beta   90.00
_cell.angle_gamma   90.00
#
_symmetry.space_group_name_H-M   'P 1'
#
loop_
_entity.id
_entity.type
_entity.pdbx_description
1 polymer ?
#
loop_
_entity_poly.entity_id
_entity_poly.type
_entity_poly.pdbx_seq_one_letter_code
_entity_poly.pdbx_strand_id
1 'polypeptide(L)'
;HGEYRRQRQMCIRDSFRPLSYYPLSLWCWQDAVKSVFLDRVSIVSNYKRKIRSPSFEMNLPSVIALKNFIKPSDNPNFTRFNVFLRDKFACQYCGDKKDLTFDHLLPKSKGGITDWENVVTACSSCNVKKGGKLYEKSGMKLFNKPYRPTVDDLHRNGRNFPPNFLHESWMDYLCLLYTSPSPRD
;
A
#
# COMPACT_ATOMS: atom_id res chain seq x y z
N HIS A 1 14.04 -20.86 -13.56
CA HIS A 1 12.61 -20.52 -13.37
C HIS A 1 12.28 -19.78 -12.05
N GLY A 2 13.13 -19.83 -11.02
CA GLY A 2 12.87 -19.20 -9.71
C GLY A 2 13.05 -17.68 -9.66
N GLU A 3 13.94 -17.12 -10.43
CA GLU A 3 14.27 -15.69 -10.42
C GLU A 3 13.18 -14.78 -10.99
N TYR A 4 12.41 -15.26 -11.99
CA TYR A 4 11.34 -14.48 -12.60
C TYR A 4 10.15 -14.22 -11.66
N ARG A 5 9.91 -15.12 -10.69
CA ARG A 5 8.78 -14.99 -9.74
C ARG A 5 8.86 -13.76 -8.84
N ARG A 6 10.04 -13.17 -8.66
CA ARG A 6 10.27 -12.00 -7.78
C ARG A 6 10.27 -10.66 -8.52
N GLN A 7 10.35 -10.67 -9.86
CA GLN A 7 10.32 -9.40 -10.61
C GLN A 7 8.89 -8.86 -10.69
N ARG A 8 8.74 -7.64 -10.23
CA ARG A 8 7.49 -6.89 -10.24
C ARG A 8 7.60 -5.74 -11.24
N GLN A 9 6.49 -5.39 -11.85
CA GLN A 9 6.37 -4.26 -12.75
C GLN A 9 5.52 -3.21 -12.10
N MET A 10 5.98 -1.96 -12.11
CA MET A 10 5.20 -0.84 -11.62
C MET A 10 4.17 -0.43 -12.68
N CYS A 11 2.92 -0.35 -12.28
CA CYS A 11 1.85 0.17 -13.13
C CYS A 11 1.55 1.63 -12.77
N ILE A 12 1.63 2.49 -13.79
CA ILE A 12 1.34 3.92 -13.68
C ILE A 12 0.10 4.30 -14.48
N ARG A 13 -0.41 5.50 -14.21
CA ARG A 13 -1.50 6.14 -14.97
C ARG A 13 -0.94 6.89 -16.17
N ASP A 14 -1.82 7.37 -17.02
CA ASP A 14 -1.55 8.35 -18.08
C ASP A 14 -0.83 9.61 -17.58
N SER A 15 -1.10 10.02 -16.35
CA SER A 15 -0.43 11.13 -15.66
C SER A 15 0.98 10.81 -15.12
N PHE A 16 1.57 9.69 -15.51
CA PHE A 16 2.89 9.20 -15.05
C PHE A 16 2.99 9.00 -13.52
N ARG A 17 1.88 8.89 -12.82
CA ARG A 17 1.83 8.58 -11.39
C ARG A 17 1.42 7.11 -11.16
N PRO A 18 1.95 6.42 -10.15
CA PRO A 18 1.51 5.08 -9.82
C PRO A 18 0.00 5.00 -9.62
N LEU A 19 -0.61 3.87 -10.00
CA LEU A 19 -2.04 3.60 -9.74
C LEU A 19 -2.36 3.65 -8.25
N SER A 20 -1.45 3.14 -7.44
CA SER A 20 -1.47 3.21 -5.99
C SER A 20 -0.05 3.36 -5.48
N TYR A 21 0.16 4.22 -4.50
CA TYR A 21 1.44 4.37 -3.83
C TYR A 21 1.59 3.41 -2.65
N TYR A 22 0.47 3.09 -2.00
CA TYR A 22 0.47 2.27 -0.79
C TYR A 22 -0.73 1.32 -0.77
N PRO A 23 -0.48 0.02 -0.92
CA PRO A 23 0.76 -0.55 -1.45
C PRO A 23 1.01 -0.09 -2.88
N LEU A 24 2.29 0.00 -3.27
CA LEU A 24 2.67 0.33 -4.64
C LEU A 24 2.01 -0.66 -5.61
N SER A 25 1.43 -0.14 -6.70
CA SER A 25 0.78 -0.98 -7.70
C SER A 25 1.80 -1.77 -8.50
N LEU A 26 2.08 -2.97 -8.04
CA LEU A 26 3.04 -3.88 -8.64
C LEU A 26 2.33 -5.09 -9.24
N TRP A 27 2.58 -5.33 -10.52
CA TRP A 27 2.06 -6.48 -11.24
C TRP A 27 3.10 -7.59 -11.33
N CYS A 28 2.68 -8.83 -11.51
CA CYS A 28 3.61 -9.87 -11.88
C CYS A 28 3.99 -9.71 -13.37
N TRP A 29 5.17 -10.19 -13.74
CA TRP A 29 5.68 -10.00 -15.10
C TRP A 29 4.79 -10.63 -16.17
N GLN A 30 4.14 -11.77 -15.87
CA GLN A 30 3.23 -12.45 -16.79
C GLN A 30 2.01 -11.58 -17.11
N ASP A 31 1.41 -10.98 -16.07
CA ASP A 31 0.23 -10.12 -16.25
C ASP A 31 0.58 -8.84 -17.01
N ALA A 32 1.76 -8.27 -16.73
CA ALA A 32 2.25 -7.09 -17.44
C ALA A 32 2.47 -7.39 -18.92
N VAL A 33 3.18 -8.48 -19.24
CA VAL A 33 3.43 -8.91 -20.63
C VAL A 33 2.12 -9.23 -21.34
N LYS A 34 1.21 -9.99 -20.72
CA LYS A 34 -0.12 -10.26 -21.26
C LYS A 34 -0.88 -8.96 -21.59
N SER A 35 -0.80 -7.97 -20.72
CA SER A 35 -1.49 -6.69 -20.91
C SER A 35 -0.87 -5.86 -22.05
N VAL A 36 0.45 -5.98 -22.28
CA VAL A 36 1.12 -5.39 -23.44
C VAL A 36 0.58 -6.02 -24.73
N PHE A 37 0.48 -7.35 -24.83
CA PHE A 37 -0.05 -8.05 -25.99
C PHE A 37 -1.53 -7.76 -26.25
N LEU A 38 -2.30 -7.53 -25.19
CA LEU A 38 -3.72 -7.16 -25.30
C LEU A 38 -3.92 -5.65 -25.56
N ASP A 39 -2.85 -4.91 -25.80
CA ASP A 39 -2.85 -3.48 -26.07
C ASP A 39 -3.53 -2.62 -24.99
N ARG A 40 -3.56 -3.11 -23.74
CA ARG A 40 -4.17 -2.43 -22.58
C ARG A 40 -3.22 -1.44 -21.91
N VAL A 41 -1.91 -1.65 -22.08
CA VAL A 41 -0.86 -0.84 -21.47
C VAL A 41 0.21 -0.49 -22.50
N SER A 42 0.90 0.62 -22.27
CA SER A 42 2.12 1.01 -22.98
C SER A 42 3.34 0.73 -22.12
N ILE A 43 4.44 0.30 -22.73
CA ILE A 43 5.72 0.13 -22.03
C ILE A 43 6.37 1.51 -21.93
N VAL A 44 6.73 1.91 -20.72
CA VAL A 44 7.39 3.20 -20.44
C VAL A 44 8.87 3.00 -20.17
N SER A 45 9.21 1.95 -19.44
CA SER A 45 10.62 1.59 -19.15
C SER A 45 10.79 0.09 -19.13
N ASN A 46 12.00 -0.37 -19.37
CA ASN A 46 12.36 -1.79 -19.39
C ASN A 46 13.49 -2.10 -18.39
N TYR A 47 13.46 -3.32 -17.85
CA TYR A 47 14.64 -3.88 -17.21
C TYR A 47 15.74 -4.20 -18.24
N LYS A 48 16.98 -4.24 -17.81
CA LYS A 48 18.12 -4.77 -18.60
C LYS A 48 18.05 -6.29 -18.72
N ARG A 49 16.89 -6.83 -19.05
CA ARG A 49 16.61 -8.26 -19.12
C ARG A 49 15.59 -8.56 -20.20
N LYS A 50 15.80 -9.67 -20.90
CA LYS A 50 14.90 -10.14 -21.95
C LYS A 50 14.11 -11.36 -21.51
N ILE A 51 12.91 -11.48 -22.01
CA ILE A 51 12.11 -12.71 -21.97
C ILE A 51 12.03 -13.29 -23.36
N ARG A 52 12.07 -14.62 -23.42
CA ARG A 52 12.10 -15.38 -24.68
C ARG A 52 11.07 -16.50 -24.65
N SER A 53 10.46 -16.72 -25.79
CA SER A 53 9.70 -17.92 -26.14
C SER A 53 10.20 -18.45 -27.49
N PRO A 54 9.78 -19.63 -27.95
CA PRO A 54 10.28 -20.17 -29.22
C PRO A 54 10.11 -19.25 -30.44
N SER A 55 9.08 -18.40 -30.42
CA SER A 55 8.74 -17.49 -31.55
C SER A 55 8.80 -16.02 -31.19
N PHE A 56 9.29 -15.66 -30.00
CA PHE A 56 9.19 -14.28 -29.53
C PHE A 56 10.28 -13.92 -28.52
N GLU A 57 10.85 -12.72 -28.67
CA GLU A 57 11.77 -12.11 -27.73
C GLU A 57 11.37 -10.66 -27.48
N MET A 58 11.35 -10.24 -26.21
CA MET A 58 11.16 -8.83 -25.84
C MET A 58 11.93 -8.46 -24.58
N ASN A 59 12.20 -7.17 -24.41
CA ASN A 59 12.69 -6.68 -23.13
C ASN A 59 11.59 -6.79 -22.07
N LEU A 60 11.95 -7.19 -20.85
CA LEU A 60 11.01 -7.28 -19.75
C LEU A 60 10.62 -5.85 -19.29
N PRO A 61 9.34 -5.46 -19.36
CA PRO A 61 8.91 -4.16 -18.88
C PRO A 61 9.22 -3.98 -17.39
N SER A 62 9.67 -2.80 -16.99
CA SER A 62 9.83 -2.40 -15.58
C SER A 62 8.72 -1.44 -15.14
N VAL A 63 8.31 -0.56 -16.05
CA VAL A 63 7.21 0.38 -15.86
C VAL A 63 6.26 0.28 -17.05
N ILE A 64 4.98 0.13 -16.76
CA ILE A 64 3.89 0.10 -17.74
C ILE A 64 2.87 1.17 -17.40
N ALA A 65 2.33 1.85 -18.41
CA ALA A 65 1.27 2.85 -18.28
C ALA A 65 -0.05 2.31 -18.82
N LEU A 66 -1.13 2.52 -18.09
CA LEU A 66 -2.47 2.22 -18.58
C LEU A 66 -2.80 3.14 -19.76
N LYS A 67 -3.36 2.58 -20.84
CA LYS A 67 -3.86 3.37 -21.99
C LYS A 67 -5.21 4.01 -21.70
N ASN A 68 -6.02 3.40 -20.85
CA ASN A 68 -7.31 3.93 -20.46
C ASN A 68 -7.20 4.77 -19.20
N PHE A 69 -7.85 5.94 -19.21
CA PHE A 69 -7.95 6.79 -18.02
C PHE A 69 -8.74 6.07 -16.91
N ILE A 70 -8.13 5.94 -15.75
CA ILE A 70 -8.81 5.47 -14.53
C ILE A 70 -8.89 6.63 -13.57
N LYS A 71 -10.12 7.11 -13.32
CA LYS A 71 -10.37 8.14 -12.32
C LYS A 71 -9.88 7.64 -10.95
N PRO A 72 -9.03 8.41 -10.24
CA PRO A 72 -8.68 8.09 -8.86
C PRO A 72 -9.93 8.02 -8.00
N SER A 73 -9.99 7.05 -7.10
CA SER A 73 -11.01 7.07 -6.06
C SER A 73 -10.65 8.13 -5.03
N ASP A 74 -11.57 9.02 -4.72
CA ASP A 74 -11.38 10.02 -3.67
C ASP A 74 -11.50 9.42 -2.26
N ASN A 75 -12.09 8.23 -2.17
CA ASN A 75 -12.27 7.50 -0.93
C ASN A 75 -11.36 6.27 -0.86
N PRO A 76 -10.50 6.14 0.13
CA PRO A 76 -9.69 4.96 0.30
C PRO A 76 -10.54 3.76 0.72
N ASN A 77 -10.25 2.60 0.14
CA ASN A 77 -10.90 1.35 0.53
C ASN A 77 -10.53 0.99 1.97
N PHE A 78 -11.50 0.47 2.73
CA PHE A 78 -11.25 -0.09 4.05
C PHE A 78 -10.49 -1.41 3.90
N THR A 79 -9.19 -1.38 4.13
CA THR A 79 -8.31 -2.55 4.11
C THR A 79 -7.43 -2.58 5.36
N ARG A 80 -6.94 -3.76 5.72
CA ARG A 80 -6.00 -3.91 6.85
C ARG A 80 -4.78 -3.02 6.70
N PHE A 81 -4.22 -2.98 5.50
CA PHE A 81 -3.07 -2.15 5.20
C PHE A 81 -3.38 -0.65 5.39
N ASN A 82 -4.50 -0.18 4.88
CA ASN A 82 -4.87 1.24 4.97
C ASN A 82 -5.19 1.68 6.41
N VAL A 83 -5.76 0.79 7.24
CA VAL A 83 -5.95 1.07 8.67
C VAL A 83 -4.60 1.16 9.37
N PHE A 84 -3.68 0.22 9.12
CA PHE A 84 -2.33 0.30 9.68
C PHE A 84 -1.58 1.54 9.21
N LEU A 85 -1.73 1.91 7.95
CA LEU A 85 -1.12 3.12 7.39
C LEU A 85 -1.70 4.40 8.02
N ARG A 86 -3.02 4.47 8.22
CA ARG A 86 -3.67 5.57 8.96
C ARG A 86 -3.06 5.73 10.35
N ASP A 87 -2.86 4.62 11.04
CA ASP A 87 -2.35 4.54 12.42
C ASP A 87 -0.80 4.49 12.48
N LYS A 88 -0.12 4.77 11.33
CA LYS A 88 1.34 4.83 11.20
C LYS A 88 2.04 3.54 11.63
N PHE A 89 1.41 2.39 11.37
CA PHE A 89 1.90 1.07 11.77
C PHE A 89 2.28 1.00 13.27
N ALA A 90 1.48 1.60 14.13
CA ALA A 90 1.68 1.60 15.57
C ALA A 90 0.37 1.27 16.32
N CYS A 91 0.51 0.52 17.40
CA CYS A 91 -0.59 0.24 18.31
C CYS A 91 -1.16 1.56 18.87
N GLN A 92 -2.45 1.79 18.75
CA GLN A 92 -3.09 3.03 19.20
C GLN A 92 -3.25 3.08 20.73
N TYR A 93 -2.90 2.03 21.46
CA TYR A 93 -2.93 1.98 22.92
C TYR A 93 -1.57 2.18 23.56
N CYS A 94 -0.50 1.58 23.03
CA CYS A 94 0.83 1.60 23.65
C CYS A 94 1.96 2.07 22.73
N GLY A 95 1.68 2.27 21.43
CA GLY A 95 2.68 2.69 20.44
C GLY A 95 3.57 1.58 19.88
N ASP A 96 3.43 0.33 20.33
CA ASP A 96 4.23 -0.79 19.83
C ASP A 96 3.95 -1.03 18.34
N LYS A 97 4.99 -1.43 17.60
CA LYS A 97 4.94 -1.67 16.15
C LYS A 97 4.97 -3.17 15.78
N LYS A 98 5.03 -4.05 16.79
CA LYS A 98 5.10 -5.50 16.60
C LYS A 98 3.73 -6.15 16.72
N ASP A 99 3.54 -7.26 16.03
CA ASP A 99 2.36 -8.12 16.11
C ASP A 99 1.03 -7.36 16.03
N LEU A 100 0.94 -6.48 15.02
CA LEU A 100 -0.21 -5.60 14.83
C LEU A 100 -1.43 -6.37 14.33
N THR A 101 -2.55 -6.09 14.94
CA THR A 101 -3.88 -6.65 14.65
C THR A 101 -4.94 -5.56 14.56
N PHE A 102 -6.16 -5.93 14.17
CA PHE A 102 -7.34 -5.08 14.29
C PHE A 102 -7.96 -5.23 15.67
N ASP A 103 -8.33 -4.12 16.28
CA ASP A 103 -9.21 -4.09 17.44
C ASP A 103 -10.45 -3.25 17.14
N HIS A 104 -11.63 -3.78 17.53
CA HIS A 104 -12.90 -3.07 17.42
C HIS A 104 -13.20 -2.36 18.74
N LEU A 105 -13.36 -1.03 18.73
CA LEU A 105 -13.69 -0.25 19.91
C LEU A 105 -15.03 -0.68 20.52
N LEU A 106 -16.05 -0.81 19.68
CA LEU A 106 -17.28 -1.53 19.95
C LEU A 106 -17.12 -2.97 19.41
N PRO A 107 -17.04 -3.99 20.26
CA PRO A 107 -16.86 -5.37 19.83
C PRO A 107 -17.97 -5.86 18.90
N LYS A 108 -17.63 -6.71 17.94
CA LYS A 108 -18.62 -7.34 17.03
C LYS A 108 -19.74 -8.06 17.78
N SER A 109 -19.41 -8.74 18.87
CA SER A 109 -20.38 -9.44 19.74
C SER A 109 -21.39 -8.49 20.41
N LYS A 110 -21.15 -7.19 20.35
CA LYS A 110 -22.02 -6.14 20.89
C LYS A 110 -22.58 -5.23 19.80
N GLY A 111 -22.60 -5.69 18.56
CA GLY A 111 -23.15 -4.96 17.42
C GLY A 111 -22.16 -4.02 16.72
N GLY A 112 -20.87 -4.08 17.05
CA GLY A 112 -19.84 -3.26 16.38
C GLY A 112 -19.64 -3.67 14.93
N ILE A 113 -19.61 -2.68 14.03
CA ILE A 113 -19.31 -2.86 12.61
C ILE A 113 -17.82 -2.71 12.34
N THR A 114 -17.36 -3.31 11.24
CA THR A 114 -15.97 -3.18 10.80
C THR A 114 -15.86 -2.02 9.84
N ASP A 115 -15.55 -0.85 10.35
CA ASP A 115 -15.39 0.38 9.58
C ASP A 115 -14.27 1.26 10.12
N TRP A 116 -14.07 2.41 9.45
CA TRP A 116 -13.01 3.36 9.77
C TRP A 116 -13.10 3.97 11.16
N GLU A 117 -14.29 4.13 11.71
CA GLU A 117 -14.53 4.83 12.97
C GLU A 117 -14.57 3.87 14.17
N ASN A 118 -14.73 2.57 13.91
CA ASN A 118 -14.77 1.55 14.95
C ASN A 118 -13.53 0.67 15.05
N VAL A 119 -12.63 0.72 14.08
CA VAL A 119 -11.44 -0.15 14.05
C VAL A 119 -10.16 0.66 14.23
N VAL A 120 -9.27 0.18 15.11
CA VAL A 120 -7.94 0.73 15.34
C VAL A 120 -6.86 -0.35 15.21
N THR A 121 -5.64 0.10 14.95
CA THR A 121 -4.45 -0.77 15.03
C THR A 121 -4.12 -1.03 16.49
N ALA A 122 -3.98 -2.29 16.88
CA ALA A 122 -3.56 -2.70 18.21
C ALA A 122 -2.50 -3.80 18.11
N CYS A 123 -1.52 -3.85 19.02
CA CYS A 123 -0.69 -5.02 19.15
C CYS A 123 -1.47 -6.17 19.81
N SER A 124 -1.05 -7.40 19.58
CA SER A 124 -1.73 -8.59 20.11
C SER A 124 -1.95 -8.53 21.62
N SER A 125 -0.96 -8.05 22.37
CA SER A 125 -1.03 -7.95 23.84
C SER A 125 -2.10 -6.94 24.29
N CYS A 126 -2.18 -5.76 23.68
CA CYS A 126 -3.21 -4.78 24.01
C CYS A 126 -4.60 -5.26 23.58
N ASN A 127 -4.71 -5.92 22.41
CA ASN A 127 -5.97 -6.48 21.94
C ASN A 127 -6.51 -7.56 22.89
N VAL A 128 -5.67 -8.48 23.34
CA VAL A 128 -6.02 -9.49 24.34
C VAL A 128 -6.39 -8.84 25.68
N LYS A 129 -5.63 -7.83 26.15
CA LYS A 129 -5.91 -7.10 27.39
C LYS A 129 -7.28 -6.41 27.35
N LYS A 130 -7.65 -5.81 26.23
CA LYS A 130 -8.97 -5.21 26.05
C LYS A 130 -10.06 -6.28 25.99
N GLY A 131 -9.82 -7.36 25.26
CA GLY A 131 -10.76 -8.45 25.07
C GLY A 131 -12.09 -7.99 24.48
N GLY A 132 -13.19 -8.64 24.83
CA GLY A 132 -14.56 -8.29 24.40
C GLY A 132 -15.19 -7.12 25.15
N LYS A 133 -14.41 -6.28 25.82
CA LYS A 133 -14.91 -5.10 26.56
C LYS A 133 -15.12 -3.94 25.59
N LEU A 134 -16.11 -3.10 25.89
CA LEU A 134 -16.22 -1.78 25.26
C LEU A 134 -14.95 -0.97 25.53
N TYR A 135 -14.49 -0.20 24.58
CA TYR A 135 -13.30 0.65 24.75
C TYR A 135 -13.40 1.51 26.04
N GLU A 136 -14.51 2.19 26.24
CA GLU A 136 -14.78 3.07 27.40
C GLU A 136 -14.67 2.33 28.74
N LYS A 137 -15.02 1.04 28.77
CA LYS A 137 -14.97 0.17 29.95
C LYS A 137 -13.65 -0.59 30.12
N SER A 138 -12.74 -0.43 29.17
CA SER A 138 -11.45 -1.12 29.19
C SER A 138 -10.40 -0.46 30.08
N GLY A 139 -10.59 0.80 30.43
CA GLY A 139 -9.60 1.63 31.13
C GLY A 139 -8.38 1.99 30.29
N MET A 140 -8.38 1.65 28.98
CA MET A 140 -7.29 1.94 28.07
C MET A 140 -7.52 3.31 27.41
N LYS A 141 -6.43 3.99 27.06
CA LYS A 141 -6.49 5.27 26.34
C LYS A 141 -5.97 5.08 24.92
N LEU A 142 -6.62 5.75 23.95
CA LEU A 142 -6.15 5.83 22.58
C LEU A 142 -5.28 7.06 22.37
N PHE A 143 -4.20 6.93 21.60
CA PHE A 143 -3.44 8.10 21.15
C PHE A 143 -4.28 8.99 20.23
N ASN A 144 -5.01 8.37 19.30
CA ASN A 144 -5.90 9.08 18.37
C ASN A 144 -7.23 8.36 18.28
N LYS A 145 -8.32 9.11 18.18
CA LYS A 145 -9.63 8.53 17.83
C LYS A 145 -9.60 8.05 16.39
N PRO A 146 -10.19 6.89 16.08
CA PRO A 146 -10.26 6.43 14.70
C PRO A 146 -11.13 7.37 13.86
N TYR A 147 -10.73 7.56 12.61
CA TYR A 147 -11.41 8.42 11.66
C TYR A 147 -11.31 7.82 10.25
N ARG A 148 -12.16 8.26 9.35
CA ARG A 148 -12.05 7.92 7.93
C ARG A 148 -10.98 8.80 7.29
N PRO A 149 -9.83 8.25 6.88
CA PRO A 149 -8.77 9.03 6.26
C PRO A 149 -9.17 9.47 4.84
N THR A 150 -8.57 10.54 4.37
CA THR A 150 -8.53 10.87 2.94
C THR A 150 -7.41 10.10 2.26
N VAL A 151 -7.43 10.07 0.92
CA VAL A 151 -6.32 9.51 0.13
C VAL A 151 -5.02 10.26 0.42
N ASP A 152 -5.09 11.59 0.58
CA ASP A 152 -3.92 12.42 0.88
C ASP A 152 -3.35 12.16 2.28
N ASP A 153 -4.19 11.86 3.27
CA ASP A 153 -3.72 11.45 4.60
C ASP A 153 -2.92 10.16 4.52
N LEU A 154 -3.44 9.17 3.79
CA LEU A 154 -2.74 7.90 3.59
C LEU A 154 -1.42 8.09 2.81
N HIS A 155 -1.41 8.91 1.77
CA HIS A 155 -0.19 9.23 1.03
C HIS A 155 0.84 9.93 1.92
N ARG A 156 0.41 10.90 2.72
CA ARG A 156 1.29 11.61 3.66
C ARG A 156 1.90 10.67 4.69
N ASN A 157 1.09 9.80 5.28
CA ASN A 157 1.58 8.79 6.23
C ASN A 157 2.51 7.80 5.54
N GLY A 158 2.17 7.38 4.32
CA GLY A 158 2.93 6.42 3.54
C GLY A 158 4.35 6.85 3.21
N ARG A 159 4.61 8.15 3.09
CA ARG A 159 5.98 8.67 2.85
C ARG A 159 6.98 8.22 3.92
N ASN A 160 6.52 7.99 5.14
CA ASN A 160 7.35 7.54 6.25
C ASN A 160 7.58 6.01 6.26
N PHE A 161 6.92 5.28 5.36
CA PHE A 161 6.98 3.81 5.28
C PHE A 161 7.20 3.36 3.83
N PRO A 162 8.37 3.70 3.24
CA PRO A 162 8.67 3.31 1.86
C PRO A 162 8.68 1.78 1.72
N PRO A 163 8.34 1.24 0.53
CA PRO A 163 8.52 -0.18 0.25
C PRO A 163 9.96 -0.63 0.50
N ASN A 164 10.15 -1.84 1.00
CA ASN A 164 11.48 -2.38 1.29
C ASN A 164 12.37 -2.53 0.04
N PHE A 165 11.78 -2.51 -1.14
CA PHE A 165 12.47 -2.62 -2.41
C PHE A 165 11.87 -1.67 -3.43
N LEU A 166 12.70 -0.78 -3.96
CA LEU A 166 12.39 0.10 -5.09
C LEU A 166 13.45 -0.11 -6.16
N HIS A 167 13.02 -0.42 -7.38
CA HIS A 167 13.94 -0.50 -8.50
C HIS A 167 14.29 0.90 -9.00
N GLU A 168 15.55 1.12 -9.43
CA GLU A 168 16.02 2.44 -9.91
C GLU A 168 15.12 3.04 -10.99
N SER A 169 14.65 2.22 -11.96
CA SER A 169 13.76 2.66 -13.04
C SER A 169 12.37 3.15 -12.58
N TRP A 170 12.03 2.99 -11.30
CA TRP A 170 10.77 3.45 -10.74
C TRP A 170 10.90 4.82 -10.04
N MET A 171 12.14 5.22 -9.74
CA MET A 171 12.41 6.42 -8.92
C MET A 171 11.87 7.68 -9.55
N ASP A 172 11.97 7.83 -10.89
CA ASP A 172 11.48 9.00 -11.61
C ASP A 172 9.96 9.19 -11.46
N TYR A 173 9.21 8.09 -11.29
CA TYR A 173 7.76 8.10 -11.12
C TYR A 173 7.32 8.22 -9.66
N LEU A 174 8.25 8.05 -8.73
CA LEU A 174 8.03 8.16 -7.28
C LEU A 174 8.61 9.47 -6.72
N CYS A 175 9.34 10.23 -7.52
CA CYS A 175 10.18 11.36 -7.14
C CYS A 175 9.47 12.46 -6.32
N LEU A 176 8.17 12.67 -6.51
CA LEU A 176 7.39 13.62 -5.71
C LEU A 176 7.17 13.17 -4.24
N LEU A 177 7.55 11.94 -3.90
CA LEU A 177 7.34 11.33 -2.59
C LEU A 177 8.64 11.13 -1.81
N TYR A 178 9.78 11.09 -2.51
CA TYR A 178 11.10 10.77 -1.94
C TYR A 178 12.11 11.88 -2.19
N THR A 179 11.75 13.14 -1.97
CA THR A 179 12.77 14.15 -1.79
C THR A 179 13.51 13.80 -0.50
N SER A 180 14.72 13.24 -0.65
CA SER A 180 15.66 13.11 0.46
C SER A 180 15.75 14.44 1.17
N PRO A 181 15.76 14.47 2.52
CA PRO A 181 16.20 15.68 3.20
C PRO A 181 17.60 16.01 2.67
N SER A 182 17.76 17.21 2.14
CA SER A 182 19.07 17.70 1.69
C SER A 182 20.04 17.55 2.87
N PRO A 183 21.25 17.00 2.69
CA PRO A 183 22.25 17.01 3.74
C PRO A 183 22.86 18.41 3.81
N ARG A 184 22.08 19.35 4.30
CA ARG A 184 22.49 20.70 4.70
C ARG A 184 21.45 21.22 5.69
N ASP A 185 21.72 20.94 6.92
CA ASP A 185 21.79 21.83 8.08
C ASP A 185 22.13 21.00 9.32
#